data_34a2fa99ba7d025b5485af3d9a19f44f
#
_entry.id   34a2fa99ba7d025b5485af3d9a19f44f
#
_cell.length_a   1.000
_cell.length_b   1.000
_cell.length_c   1.000
_cell.angle_alpha   90.00
_cell.angle_beta   90.00
_cell.angle_gamma   90.00
#
_symmetry.space_group_name_H-M   'P 1'
#
loop_
_entity.id
_entity.type
_entity.pdbx_description
1 polymer ?
#
loop_
_entity_poly.entity_id
_entity_poly.type
_entity_poly.pdbx_seq_one_letter_code
_entity_poly.pdbx_strand_id
1 'polypeptide(L)'
;MTHAGMPYEFQVTRHVEFSETDLAGIMHFSNFFRFMESAEHAFFRSLGFSVTGSRSRIAVCLPRVHAECDYAVPLRFEDEVLVRLLVERKGRRSLTYQFRFCRLNGSTPEEVARGRLTVASVELQANGGMKAVPLPKVIANYIQQAPAHMLVDGFRAKVNSSPARERRRRERPKRAIRTPSRNGHHKTN
;
A
#
# COMPACT_ATOMS: atom_id res chain seq x y z
N MET A 1 20.87 14.57 3.56
CA MET A 1 20.46 15.54 4.60
C MET A 1 19.25 14.95 5.31
N THR A 2 19.43 14.49 6.54
CA THR A 2 18.33 13.98 7.38
C THR A 2 17.55 15.18 7.89
N HIS A 3 16.39 15.45 7.29
CA HIS A 3 15.43 16.34 7.92
C HIS A 3 15.08 15.75 9.29
N ALA A 4 15.27 16.53 10.35
CA ALA A 4 14.70 16.19 11.65
C ALA A 4 13.20 16.01 11.42
N GLY A 5 12.74 14.75 11.38
CA GLY A 5 11.37 14.43 11.04
C GLY A 5 10.43 15.07 12.07
N MET A 6 9.34 15.63 11.60
CA MET A 6 8.25 15.98 12.50
C MET A 6 7.79 14.71 13.21
N PRO A 7 7.42 14.75 14.49
CA PRO A 7 7.09 13.53 15.26
C PRO A 7 5.85 12.77 14.74
N TYR A 8 5.25 13.19 13.67
CA TYR A 8 4.11 12.58 13.00
C TYR A 8 4.35 12.30 11.51
N GLU A 9 5.51 12.68 10.95
CA GLU A 9 5.82 12.55 9.53
C GLU A 9 7.26 12.13 9.31
N PHE A 10 7.46 11.26 8.31
CA PHE A 10 8.79 10.90 7.83
C PHE A 10 8.76 10.67 6.33
N GLN A 11 9.85 11.00 5.66
CA GLN A 11 9.99 10.82 4.22
C GLN A 11 11.32 10.14 3.92
N VAL A 12 11.30 9.21 2.99
CA VAL A 12 12.49 8.52 2.47
C VAL A 12 12.33 8.24 0.99
N THR A 13 13.38 8.49 0.25
CA THR A 13 13.45 8.16 -1.18
C THR A 13 14.09 6.77 -1.35
N ARG A 14 13.51 5.97 -2.23
CA ARG A 14 13.95 4.64 -2.62
C ARG A 14 13.98 4.55 -4.15
N HIS A 15 14.88 3.70 -4.68
CA HIS A 15 14.79 3.27 -6.08
C HIS A 15 14.19 1.88 -6.11
N VAL A 16 13.45 1.58 -7.18
CA VAL A 16 12.96 0.23 -7.45
C VAL A 16 14.11 -0.60 -8.01
N GLU A 17 14.52 -1.61 -7.26
CA GLU A 17 15.58 -2.53 -7.65
C GLU A 17 15.06 -3.57 -8.65
N PHE A 18 15.94 -4.10 -9.50
CA PHE A 18 15.57 -5.16 -10.46
C PHE A 18 14.94 -6.37 -9.75
N SER A 19 15.50 -6.78 -8.61
CA SER A 19 15.00 -7.88 -7.80
C SER A 19 13.60 -7.65 -7.19
N GLU A 20 13.10 -6.43 -7.25
CA GLU A 20 11.78 -6.06 -6.74
C GLU A 20 10.70 -6.11 -7.81
N THR A 21 11.08 -6.39 -9.08
CA THR A 21 10.15 -6.49 -10.22
C THR A 21 9.68 -7.93 -10.46
N ASP A 22 8.55 -8.07 -11.15
CA ASP A 22 7.98 -9.34 -11.56
C ASP A 22 8.08 -9.57 -13.09
N LEU A 23 7.50 -10.66 -13.58
CA LEU A 23 7.51 -11.01 -15.01
C LEU A 23 6.79 -9.99 -15.89
N ALA A 24 5.95 -9.12 -15.34
CA ALA A 24 5.32 -8.04 -16.09
C ALA A 24 6.23 -6.79 -16.21
N GLY A 25 7.45 -6.84 -15.63
CA GLY A 25 8.42 -5.74 -15.63
C GLY A 25 7.96 -4.57 -14.77
N ILE A 26 7.12 -4.83 -13.77
CA ILE A 26 6.66 -3.84 -12.79
C ILE A 26 7.02 -4.29 -11.38
N MET A 27 7.12 -3.35 -10.46
CA MET A 27 7.37 -3.64 -9.05
C MET A 27 6.30 -4.59 -8.52
N HIS A 28 6.73 -5.75 -8.00
CA HIS A 28 5.82 -6.75 -7.41
C HIS A 28 5.10 -6.13 -6.21
N PHE A 29 3.79 -6.32 -6.14
CA PHE A 29 2.92 -5.65 -5.16
C PHE A 29 3.38 -5.79 -3.70
N SER A 30 3.99 -6.92 -3.34
CA SER A 30 4.45 -7.17 -1.96
C SER A 30 5.61 -6.26 -1.54
N ASN A 31 6.37 -5.69 -2.48
CA ASN A 31 7.49 -4.81 -2.16
C ASN A 31 7.04 -3.45 -1.62
N PHE A 32 5.82 -3.02 -1.91
CA PHE A 32 5.25 -1.84 -1.26
C PHE A 32 5.19 -2.01 0.27
N PHE A 33 4.86 -3.22 0.76
CA PHE A 33 4.87 -3.51 2.20
C PHE A 33 6.28 -3.47 2.79
N ARG A 34 7.30 -3.91 2.04
CA ARG A 34 8.70 -3.79 2.43
C ARG A 34 9.16 -2.32 2.50
N PHE A 35 8.69 -1.49 1.56
CA PHE A 35 8.97 -0.06 1.57
C PHE A 35 8.30 0.62 2.77
N MET A 36 7.05 0.26 3.09
CA MET A 36 6.37 0.75 4.30
C MET A 36 7.13 0.38 5.57
N GLU A 37 7.55 -0.88 5.71
CA GLU A 37 8.33 -1.35 6.87
C GLU A 37 9.68 -0.63 6.98
N SER A 38 10.38 -0.49 5.87
CA SER A 38 11.66 0.23 5.83
C SER A 38 11.52 1.70 6.23
N ALA A 39 10.44 2.36 5.79
CA ALA A 39 10.13 3.74 6.15
C ALA A 39 9.77 3.86 7.64
N GLU A 40 8.97 2.93 8.19
CA GLU A 40 8.66 2.87 9.63
C GLU A 40 9.94 2.73 10.46
N HIS A 41 10.82 1.80 10.11
CA HIS A 41 12.09 1.63 10.83
C HIS A 41 12.99 2.86 10.71
N ALA A 42 13.00 3.53 9.56
CA ALA A 42 13.75 4.77 9.38
C ALA A 42 13.14 5.91 10.21
N PHE A 43 11.82 5.98 10.31
CA PHE A 43 11.11 6.92 11.17
C PHE A 43 11.52 6.74 12.64
N PHE A 44 11.49 5.50 13.16
CA PHE A 44 11.95 5.24 14.53
C PHE A 44 13.42 5.64 14.74
N ARG A 45 14.30 5.32 13.78
CA ARG A 45 15.71 5.72 13.86
C ARG A 45 15.90 7.24 13.87
N SER A 46 15.10 7.98 13.10
CA SER A 46 15.16 9.46 13.09
C SER A 46 14.78 10.08 14.44
N LEU A 47 13.95 9.37 15.21
CA LEU A 47 13.57 9.76 16.58
C LEU A 47 14.56 9.24 17.65
N GLY A 48 15.66 8.59 17.24
CA GLY A 48 16.67 8.04 18.14
C GLY A 48 16.30 6.70 18.75
N PHE A 49 15.33 5.97 18.18
CA PHE A 49 14.90 4.64 18.64
C PHE A 49 15.33 3.54 17.67
N SER A 50 15.50 2.35 18.22
CA SER A 50 15.56 1.11 17.44
C SER A 50 14.42 0.20 17.88
N VAL A 51 13.75 -0.43 16.93
CA VAL A 51 12.67 -1.39 17.20
C VAL A 51 13.21 -2.75 17.62
N THR A 52 14.52 -3.01 17.46
CA THR A 52 15.18 -4.28 17.76
C THR A 52 16.59 -4.10 18.29
N GLY A 53 17.09 -5.14 18.97
CA GLY A 53 18.49 -5.27 19.39
C GLY A 53 18.86 -4.55 20.67
N SER A 54 20.14 -4.62 21.04
CA SER A 54 20.72 -4.05 22.29
C SER A 54 20.61 -2.53 22.43
N ARG A 55 20.35 -1.84 21.31
CA ARG A 55 20.10 -0.39 21.28
C ARG A 55 18.63 -0.05 21.39
N SER A 56 17.74 -1.06 21.46
CA SER A 56 16.32 -0.80 21.62
C SER A 56 16.04 -0.22 23.00
N ARG A 57 15.49 0.99 23.03
CA ARG A 57 14.89 1.58 24.24
C ARG A 57 13.43 1.15 24.39
N ILE A 58 12.98 0.25 23.51
CA ILE A 58 11.61 -0.21 23.39
C ILE A 58 11.57 -1.65 23.90
N ALA A 59 11.00 -1.85 25.08
CA ALA A 59 10.86 -3.17 25.71
C ALA A 59 9.60 -3.94 25.24
N VAL A 60 9.08 -3.63 24.06
CA VAL A 60 7.88 -4.26 23.48
C VAL A 60 8.12 -4.63 22.03
N CYS A 61 7.36 -5.60 21.55
CA CYS A 61 7.27 -5.88 20.12
C CYS A 61 6.13 -5.09 19.49
N LEU A 62 6.29 -4.74 18.21
CA LEU A 62 5.29 -4.02 17.42
C LEU A 62 4.84 -4.88 16.21
N PRO A 63 4.16 -6.04 16.44
CA PRO A 63 3.66 -6.85 15.34
C PRO A 63 2.63 -6.08 14.52
N ARG A 64 2.64 -6.36 13.20
CA ARG A 64 1.64 -5.84 12.27
C ARG A 64 0.34 -6.60 12.48
N VAL A 65 -0.74 -5.88 12.73
CA VAL A 65 -2.09 -6.43 12.89
C VAL A 65 -3.01 -6.08 11.73
N HIS A 66 -2.61 -5.12 10.90
CA HIS A 66 -3.28 -4.76 9.67
C HIS A 66 -2.29 -4.22 8.66
N ALA A 67 -2.46 -4.59 7.39
CA ALA A 67 -1.69 -4.06 6.27
C ALA A 67 -2.57 -4.03 5.01
N GLU A 68 -2.62 -2.89 4.34
CA GLU A 68 -3.33 -2.72 3.07
C GLU A 68 -2.54 -1.79 2.15
N CYS A 69 -2.73 -1.94 0.84
CA CYS A 69 -2.15 -1.05 -0.16
C CYS A 69 -3.04 -0.99 -1.40
N ASP A 70 -3.38 0.23 -1.81
CA ASP A 70 -4.08 0.54 -3.04
C ASP A 70 -3.08 1.00 -4.10
N TYR A 71 -3.20 0.48 -5.31
CA TYR A 71 -2.27 0.71 -6.42
C TYR A 71 -2.98 1.46 -7.55
N ALA A 72 -2.40 2.58 -8.03
CA ALA A 72 -2.96 3.36 -9.12
C ALA A 72 -2.11 3.30 -10.38
N VAL A 73 -0.78 3.34 -10.23
CA VAL A 73 0.17 3.40 -11.34
C VAL A 73 1.30 2.41 -11.07
N PRO A 74 1.69 1.58 -12.05
CA PRO A 74 2.80 0.65 -11.87
C PRO A 74 4.12 1.40 -11.76
N LEU A 75 4.97 0.93 -10.84
CA LEU A 75 6.38 1.30 -10.75
C LEU A 75 7.22 0.31 -11.55
N ARG A 76 8.35 0.78 -12.08
CA ARG A 76 9.30 -0.02 -12.87
C ARG A 76 10.69 0.05 -12.27
N PHE A 77 11.58 -0.82 -12.73
CA PHE A 77 12.99 -0.77 -12.39
C PHE A 77 13.55 0.64 -12.63
N GLU A 78 14.39 1.11 -11.69
CA GLU A 78 14.99 2.44 -11.64
C GLU A 78 14.01 3.61 -11.35
N ASP A 79 12.72 3.36 -11.19
CA ASP A 79 11.82 4.41 -10.71
C ASP A 79 12.27 4.91 -9.33
N GLU A 80 12.39 6.23 -9.20
CA GLU A 80 12.66 6.89 -7.92
C GLU A 80 11.34 7.17 -7.21
N VAL A 81 11.21 6.69 -5.98
CA VAL A 81 9.96 6.68 -5.21
C VAL A 81 10.16 7.39 -3.87
N LEU A 82 9.45 8.49 -3.66
CA LEU A 82 9.30 9.10 -2.35
C LEU A 82 8.23 8.32 -1.57
N VAL A 83 8.65 7.70 -0.47
CA VAL A 83 7.76 7.07 0.51
C VAL A 83 7.54 8.03 1.66
N ARG A 84 6.33 8.56 1.78
CA ARG A 84 5.91 9.46 2.85
C ARG A 84 5.08 8.70 3.87
N LEU A 85 5.57 8.61 5.10
CA LEU A 85 4.87 8.05 6.25
C LEU A 85 4.21 9.18 7.04
N LEU A 86 2.94 9.02 7.39
CA LEU A 86 2.20 9.88 8.30
C LEU A 86 1.62 9.02 9.43
N VAL A 87 1.74 9.48 10.68
CA VAL A 87 1.07 8.83 11.82
C VAL A 87 -0.42 9.18 11.76
N GLU A 88 -1.23 8.30 11.19
CA GLU A 88 -2.67 8.50 11.02
C GLU A 88 -3.40 8.47 12.36
N ARG A 89 -3.05 7.51 13.23
CA ARG A 89 -3.66 7.39 14.55
C ARG A 89 -2.67 6.88 15.58
N LYS A 90 -2.65 7.55 16.73
CA LYS A 90 -1.95 7.10 17.93
C LYS A 90 -2.96 6.65 18.97
N GLY A 91 -3.11 5.33 19.13
CA GLY A 91 -3.92 4.72 20.19
C GLY A 91 -3.12 4.47 21.47
N ARG A 92 -3.78 3.97 22.50
CA ARG A 92 -3.12 3.57 23.76
C ARG A 92 -2.13 2.41 23.57
N ARG A 93 -2.45 1.44 22.68
CA ARG A 93 -1.69 0.20 22.45
C ARG A 93 -1.37 -0.04 20.98
N SER A 94 -1.55 0.95 20.11
CA SER A 94 -1.36 0.78 18.67
C SER A 94 -0.96 2.09 18.01
N LEU A 95 -0.25 1.95 16.87
CA LEU A 95 -0.01 3.04 15.94
C LEU A 95 -0.57 2.61 14.57
N THR A 96 -1.24 3.54 13.90
CA THR A 96 -1.65 3.37 12.51
C THR A 96 -0.93 4.40 11.68
N TYR A 97 -0.35 3.97 10.59
CA TYR A 97 0.37 4.82 9.64
C TYR A 97 -0.34 4.82 8.30
N GLN A 98 -0.42 5.98 7.68
CA GLN A 98 -0.72 6.16 6.26
C GLN A 98 0.59 6.33 5.51
N PHE A 99 0.71 5.65 4.36
CA PHE A 99 1.85 5.79 3.45
C PHE A 99 1.37 6.31 2.11
N ARG A 100 2.13 7.25 1.54
CA ARG A 100 1.95 7.70 0.16
C ARG A 100 3.22 7.41 -0.62
N PHE A 101 3.06 6.83 -1.78
CA PHE A 101 4.15 6.52 -2.70
C PHE A 101 4.05 7.45 -3.89
N CYS A 102 5.05 8.31 -4.06
CA CYS A 102 5.10 9.25 -5.17
C CYS A 102 6.31 8.95 -6.04
N ARG A 103 6.08 8.66 -7.33
CA ARG A 103 7.15 8.55 -8.32
C ARG A 103 7.71 9.94 -8.63
N LEU A 104 9.05 10.06 -8.64
CA LEU A 104 9.76 11.33 -8.84
C LEU A 104 10.35 11.49 -10.25
N ASN A 105 10.35 10.43 -11.08
CA ASN A 105 10.93 10.43 -12.44
C ASN A 105 10.07 11.20 -13.45
N GLY A 106 9.67 12.40 -13.14
CA GLY A 106 8.85 13.21 -14.02
C GLY A 106 8.93 14.70 -13.69
N SER A 107 8.25 15.53 -14.47
CA SER A 107 8.19 16.99 -14.23
C SER A 107 7.47 17.33 -12.92
N THR A 108 6.58 16.47 -12.48
CA THR A 108 5.83 16.60 -11.20
C THR A 108 5.72 15.25 -10.53
N PRO A 109 5.85 15.20 -9.18
CA PRO A 109 5.62 13.96 -8.44
C PRO A 109 4.22 13.39 -8.69
N GLU A 110 4.14 12.07 -8.95
CA GLU A 110 2.89 11.37 -9.21
C GLU A 110 2.62 10.37 -8.09
N GLU A 111 1.49 10.50 -7.40
CA GLU A 111 1.08 9.51 -6.38
C GLU A 111 0.67 8.20 -7.08
N VAL A 112 1.43 7.13 -6.86
CA VAL A 112 1.30 5.83 -7.55
C VAL A 112 0.62 4.77 -6.71
N ALA A 113 0.72 4.87 -5.40
CA ALA A 113 0.09 3.95 -4.46
C ALA A 113 -0.13 4.62 -3.10
N ARG A 114 -1.04 4.04 -2.32
CA ARG A 114 -1.30 4.42 -0.94
C ARG A 114 -1.43 3.19 -0.07
N GLY A 115 -0.73 3.16 1.05
CA GLY A 115 -0.77 2.07 2.00
C GLY A 115 -1.19 2.49 3.39
N ARG A 116 -1.57 1.51 4.19
CA ARG A 116 -1.84 1.66 5.62
C ARG A 116 -1.28 0.47 6.38
N LEU A 117 -0.60 0.72 7.49
CA LEU A 117 -0.17 -0.29 8.44
C LEU A 117 -0.70 0.04 9.83
N THR A 118 -1.11 -0.99 10.56
CA THR A 118 -1.36 -0.86 12.00
C THR A 118 -0.48 -1.84 12.76
N VAL A 119 0.23 -1.33 13.74
CA VAL A 119 1.02 -2.13 14.69
C VAL A 119 0.38 -2.11 16.07
N ALA A 120 0.45 -3.24 16.78
CA ALA A 120 0.04 -3.34 18.17
C ALA A 120 1.26 -3.43 19.08
N SER A 121 1.19 -2.78 20.25
CA SER A 121 2.22 -2.88 21.28
C SER A 121 1.95 -4.13 22.11
N VAL A 122 2.87 -5.09 22.07
CA VAL A 122 2.76 -6.36 22.80
C VAL A 122 4.04 -6.70 23.55
N GLU A 123 3.87 -7.38 24.66
CA GLU A 123 4.91 -8.04 25.44
C GLU A 123 4.88 -9.54 25.17
N LEU A 124 6.06 -10.13 24.90
CA LEU A 124 6.18 -11.57 24.74
C LEU A 124 6.16 -12.24 26.11
N GLN A 125 5.30 -13.23 26.27
CA GLN A 125 5.17 -14.01 27.48
C GLN A 125 6.10 -15.22 27.47
N ALA A 126 6.51 -15.71 28.62
CA ALA A 126 7.39 -16.89 28.73
C ALA A 126 6.81 -18.16 28.06
N ASN A 127 5.49 -18.26 27.93
CA ASN A 127 4.82 -19.37 27.25
C ASN A 127 4.71 -19.19 25.73
N GLY A 128 5.37 -18.17 25.14
CA GLY A 128 5.30 -17.82 23.72
C GLY A 128 4.06 -16.99 23.32
N GLY A 129 3.16 -16.70 24.25
CA GLY A 129 1.99 -15.85 23.99
C GLY A 129 2.35 -14.37 23.87
N MET A 130 1.41 -13.56 23.35
CA MET A 130 1.54 -12.12 23.23
C MET A 130 0.45 -11.43 24.05
N LYS A 131 0.85 -10.50 24.92
CA LYS A 131 -0.05 -9.67 25.72
C LYS A 131 -0.02 -8.23 25.24
N ALA A 132 -1.17 -7.69 24.86
CA ALA A 132 -1.28 -6.28 24.45
C ALA A 132 -1.03 -5.36 25.66
N VAL A 133 -0.04 -4.48 25.52
CA VAL A 133 0.39 -3.52 26.56
C VAL A 133 0.37 -2.09 26.02
N PRO A 134 0.28 -1.07 26.87
CA PRO A 134 0.38 0.31 26.43
C PRO A 134 1.68 0.56 25.66
N LEU A 135 1.62 1.50 24.72
CA LEU A 135 2.83 1.99 24.06
C LEU A 135 3.85 2.46 25.11
N PRO A 136 5.14 2.12 24.98
CA PRO A 136 6.19 2.62 25.85
C PRO A 136 6.14 4.14 25.94
N LYS A 137 6.39 4.70 27.13
CA LYS A 137 6.36 6.16 27.35
C LYS A 137 7.27 6.91 26.37
N VAL A 138 8.39 6.31 25.99
CA VAL A 138 9.31 6.88 25.02
C VAL A 138 8.66 7.06 23.64
N ILE A 139 7.86 6.12 23.18
CA ILE A 139 7.08 6.26 21.93
C ILE A 139 5.90 7.20 22.12
N ALA A 140 5.13 6.99 23.20
CA ALA A 140 3.92 7.74 23.46
C ALA A 140 4.17 9.25 23.63
N ASN A 141 5.31 9.64 24.17
CA ASN A 141 5.65 11.06 24.40
C ASN A 141 6.23 11.74 23.16
N TYR A 142 6.94 11.01 22.29
CA TYR A 142 7.60 11.60 21.12
C TYR A 142 6.77 11.55 19.85
N ILE A 143 6.05 10.45 19.60
CA ILE A 143 5.22 10.31 18.40
C ILE A 143 3.91 11.09 18.60
N GLN A 144 3.55 11.89 17.61
CA GLN A 144 2.29 12.62 17.53
C GLN A 144 1.43 12.10 16.38
N GLN A 145 0.13 12.36 16.42
CA GLN A 145 -0.76 12.12 15.30
C GLN A 145 -0.64 13.27 14.30
N ALA A 146 -0.63 12.95 13.02
CA ALA A 146 -0.61 13.95 11.96
C ALA A 146 -1.87 14.82 11.98
N PRO A 147 -1.76 16.11 11.66
CA PRO A 147 -2.93 16.97 11.50
C PRO A 147 -3.92 16.43 10.47
N ALA A 148 -5.22 16.56 10.73
CA ALA A 148 -6.26 15.97 9.89
C ALA A 148 -6.18 16.41 8.42
N HIS A 149 -5.79 17.65 8.13
CA HIS A 149 -5.64 18.16 6.77
C HIS A 149 -4.53 17.46 5.96
N MET A 150 -3.59 16.78 6.61
CA MET A 150 -2.53 15.99 5.96
C MET A 150 -2.98 14.55 5.64
N LEU A 151 -4.03 14.07 6.30
CA LEU A 151 -4.58 12.72 6.18
C LEU A 151 -5.72 12.64 5.15
N VAL A 152 -5.70 13.49 4.13
CA VAL A 152 -6.80 13.63 3.17
C VAL A 152 -7.10 12.30 2.48
N ASP A 153 -8.32 11.80 2.67
CA ASP A 153 -8.92 10.72 1.91
C ASP A 153 -9.29 11.23 0.51
N GLY A 154 -8.78 10.62 -0.51
CA GLY A 154 -9.06 11.05 -1.90
C GLY A 154 -8.21 10.33 -2.93
N PHE A 155 -7.44 9.33 -2.51
CA PHE A 155 -6.75 8.46 -3.45
C PHE A 155 -7.79 7.57 -4.14
N ARG A 156 -8.08 7.86 -5.41
CA ARG A 156 -8.80 6.95 -6.29
C ARG A 156 -7.79 6.35 -7.25
N ALA A 157 -7.58 5.04 -7.15
CA ALA A 157 -6.91 4.30 -8.21
C ALA A 157 -7.62 4.66 -9.52
N LYS A 158 -6.90 5.30 -10.45
CA LYS A 158 -7.37 5.49 -11.82
C LYS A 158 -7.37 4.10 -12.47
N VAL A 159 -8.41 3.32 -12.24
CA VAL A 159 -8.66 2.14 -13.06
C VAL A 159 -8.96 2.68 -14.43
N ASN A 160 -7.95 2.71 -15.30
CA ASN A 160 -8.14 2.97 -16.70
C ASN A 160 -9.12 1.91 -17.21
N SER A 161 -10.38 2.31 -17.41
CA SER A 161 -11.32 1.55 -18.20
C SER A 161 -10.72 1.47 -19.61
N SER A 162 -10.01 0.37 -19.88
CA SER A 162 -9.47 0.07 -21.21
C SER A 162 -10.57 0.21 -22.24
N PRO A 163 -10.36 0.93 -23.35
CA PRO A 163 -11.36 1.06 -24.43
C PRO A 163 -11.69 -0.27 -25.14
N ALA A 164 -11.05 -1.37 -24.76
CA ALA A 164 -11.27 -2.70 -25.33
C ALA A 164 -12.65 -3.30 -25.05
N ARG A 165 -13.39 -2.85 -24.03
CA ARG A 165 -14.77 -3.35 -23.78
C ARG A 165 -15.83 -2.72 -24.67
N GLU A 166 -15.59 -1.54 -25.22
CA GLU A 166 -16.57 -0.85 -26.06
C GLU A 166 -16.58 -1.37 -27.51
N ARG A 167 -15.44 -1.88 -28.02
CA ARG A 167 -15.36 -2.52 -29.35
C ARG A 167 -16.14 -3.83 -29.41
N ARG A 168 -16.13 -4.66 -28.37
CA ARG A 168 -16.87 -5.95 -28.36
C ARG A 168 -18.39 -5.80 -28.28
N ARG A 169 -18.90 -4.62 -27.92
CA ARG A 169 -20.35 -4.36 -27.88
C ARG A 169 -20.92 -3.96 -29.24
N ARG A 170 -20.08 -3.43 -30.16
CA ARG A 170 -20.47 -3.04 -31.53
C ARG A 170 -20.40 -4.15 -32.55
N GLU A 171 -19.69 -5.24 -32.27
CA GLU A 171 -19.48 -6.36 -33.20
C GLU A 171 -20.30 -7.62 -32.91
N ARG A 172 -21.43 -7.50 -32.21
CA ARG A 172 -22.38 -8.62 -32.15
C ARG A 172 -23.14 -8.65 -33.47
N PRO A 173 -22.96 -9.71 -34.36
CA PRO A 173 -23.73 -9.85 -35.55
C PRO A 173 -25.19 -10.07 -35.16
N LYS A 174 -26.10 -9.33 -35.81
CA LYS A 174 -27.54 -9.53 -35.69
C LYS A 174 -27.85 -10.97 -36.11
N ARG A 175 -28.34 -11.76 -35.19
CA ARG A 175 -28.79 -13.15 -35.42
C ARG A 175 -29.89 -13.13 -36.50
N ALA A 176 -29.58 -13.67 -37.68
CA ALA A 176 -30.56 -13.83 -38.76
C ALA A 176 -31.71 -14.75 -38.28
N ILE A 177 -32.91 -14.23 -38.38
CA ILE A 177 -34.13 -14.99 -38.09
C ILE A 177 -34.30 -16.01 -39.22
N ARG A 178 -34.14 -17.30 -38.91
CA ARG A 178 -34.45 -18.41 -39.82
C ARG A 178 -35.98 -18.56 -39.86
N THR A 179 -36.58 -18.27 -41.00
CA THR A 179 -37.96 -18.65 -41.32
C THR A 179 -38.04 -20.14 -41.54
N PRO A 180 -39.09 -20.84 -41.03
CA PRO A 180 -39.25 -22.27 -41.28
C PRO A 180 -39.81 -22.49 -42.70
N SER A 181 -39.10 -23.29 -43.48
CA SER A 181 -39.54 -23.80 -44.79
C SER A 181 -40.64 -24.86 -44.59
N ARG A 182 -41.80 -24.58 -45.15
CA ARG A 182 -42.92 -25.56 -45.35
C ARG A 182 -42.51 -26.54 -46.43
N ASN A 183 -42.35 -27.81 -46.11
CA ASN A 183 -42.32 -28.85 -47.11
C ASN A 183 -43.61 -29.62 -47.08
N GLY A 184 -44.26 -29.53 -48.23
CA GLY A 184 -45.47 -30.27 -48.54
C GLY A 184 -45.19 -31.75 -48.92
N HIS A 185 -46.18 -32.54 -48.68
CA HIS A 185 -46.30 -33.95 -49.05
C HIS A 185 -46.10 -34.16 -50.54
N HIS A 186 -45.49 -35.29 -50.89
CA HIS A 186 -45.97 -36.13 -52.01
C HIS A 186 -45.75 -37.58 -51.70
N LYS A 187 -46.90 -38.32 -51.80
CA LYS A 187 -46.99 -39.77 -51.86
C LYS A 187 -46.55 -40.26 -53.26
N THR A 188 -46.00 -41.43 -53.33
CA THR A 188 -46.55 -42.58 -54.14
C THR A 188 -45.49 -43.65 -54.34
N ASN A 189 -46.00 -44.83 -54.17
CA ASN A 189 -45.60 -46.22 -54.55
C ASN A 189 -44.42 -46.84 -53.85
#